data_6f97e41290554bb05b42430738764d4c
#
_entry.id   6f97e41290554bb05b42430738764d4c
#
_cell.length_a   1.000
_cell.length_b   1.000
_cell.length_c   1.000
_cell.angle_alpha   90.00
_cell.angle_beta   90.00
_cell.angle_gamma   90.00
#
_symmetry.space_group_name_H-M   'P 1'
#
loop_
_entity.id
_entity.type
_entity.pdbx_description
1 polymer ?
#
loop_
_entity_poly.entity_id
_entity_poly.type
_entity_poly.pdbx_seq_one_letter_code
_entity_poly.pdbx_strand_id
1 'polypeptide(L)'
;MERGFLAVFSGFPDHHFSDEIAKRLREELTERKSIVFITACPLDYAQNDDDCEGMYEMFAEQGLPFRKHCVIDQRTEASVAKKLVENADCIFLMGGGACADQLALIREKGCREALLESHAAVFGLSAGSMNMARITVDFSESMEPFDGLGFTNLTVSCHHDPADTWRYERTLLMSEGRVVYAMEDMSAFFIKGGKIDAVGRVWRVENRELRLLTEGGVGEPQQDRRRG
;
A
#
# COMPACT_ATOMS: atom_id res chain seq x y z
N MET A 1 17.46 -12.09 -0.12
CA MET A 1 17.17 -11.60 -1.48
C MET A 1 16.70 -10.17 -1.37
N GLU A 2 17.20 -9.28 -2.21
CA GLU A 2 16.75 -7.90 -2.26
C GLU A 2 15.33 -7.89 -2.82
N ARG A 3 14.38 -7.30 -2.09
CA ARG A 3 12.99 -7.22 -2.54
C ARG A 3 12.87 -6.25 -3.71
N GLY A 4 11.88 -6.48 -4.58
CA GLY A 4 11.56 -5.57 -5.67
C GLY A 4 11.16 -4.17 -5.19
N PHE A 5 10.80 -3.32 -6.11
CA PHE A 5 10.34 -1.96 -5.85
C PHE A 5 8.99 -1.96 -5.14
N LEU A 6 8.86 -1.21 -4.04
CA LEU A 6 7.63 -1.07 -3.28
C LEU A 6 7.14 0.37 -3.33
N ALA A 7 5.82 0.56 -3.41
CA ALA A 7 5.20 1.86 -3.23
C ALA A 7 4.00 1.77 -2.28
N VAL A 8 3.92 2.70 -1.35
CA VAL A 8 2.88 2.83 -0.33
C VAL A 8 2.17 4.14 -0.58
N PHE A 9 0.94 4.11 -1.11
CA PHE A 9 0.16 5.27 -1.48
C PHE A 9 -0.94 5.56 -0.45
N SER A 10 -1.21 6.84 -0.17
CA SER A 10 -2.35 7.22 0.65
C SER A 10 -3.65 7.13 -0.13
N GLY A 11 -3.91 8.08 -1.01
CA GLY A 11 -5.10 8.16 -1.82
C GLY A 11 -4.91 9.02 -3.06
N PHE A 12 -5.79 8.84 -4.03
CA PHE A 12 -5.83 9.59 -5.28
C PHE A 12 -7.26 10.09 -5.55
N PRO A 13 -7.72 11.14 -4.84
CA PRO A 13 -9.12 11.60 -4.91
C PRO A 13 -9.54 12.05 -6.31
N ASP A 14 -8.59 12.53 -7.12
CA ASP A 14 -8.85 12.98 -8.48
C ASP A 14 -8.55 11.89 -9.54
N HIS A 15 -8.35 10.65 -9.11
CA HIS A 15 -8.06 9.51 -9.99
C HIS A 15 -6.86 9.71 -10.93
N HIS A 16 -5.80 10.37 -10.46
CA HIS A 16 -4.54 10.52 -11.20
C HIS A 16 -3.32 10.53 -10.28
N PHE A 17 -2.15 10.16 -10.79
CA PHE A 17 -0.89 10.32 -10.08
C PHE A 17 -0.39 11.76 -10.17
N SER A 18 0.18 12.30 -9.09
CA SER A 18 0.94 13.55 -9.19
C SER A 18 2.16 13.37 -10.10
N ASP A 19 2.65 14.48 -10.68
CA ASP A 19 3.83 14.45 -11.58
C ASP A 19 5.04 13.79 -10.91
N GLU A 20 5.23 14.02 -9.61
CA GLU A 20 6.33 13.47 -8.85
C GLU A 20 6.20 11.96 -8.64
N ILE A 21 5.00 11.48 -8.26
CA ILE A 21 4.69 10.05 -8.16
C ILE A 21 4.85 9.39 -9.53
N ALA A 22 4.29 9.97 -10.58
CA ALA A 22 4.37 9.45 -11.94
C ALA A 22 5.82 9.36 -12.44
N LYS A 23 6.64 10.36 -12.11
CA LYS A 23 8.07 10.35 -12.43
C LYS A 23 8.77 9.15 -11.78
N ARG A 24 8.56 8.93 -10.47
CA ARG A 24 9.15 7.80 -9.74
C ARG A 24 8.69 6.45 -10.31
N LEU A 25 7.41 6.33 -10.64
CA LEU A 25 6.89 5.12 -11.27
C LEU A 25 7.54 4.86 -12.63
N ARG A 26 7.76 5.89 -13.48
CA ARG A 26 8.45 5.75 -14.77
C ARG A 26 9.91 5.32 -14.64
N GLU A 27 10.60 5.80 -13.61
CA GLU A 27 12.00 5.45 -13.34
C GLU A 27 12.16 3.99 -12.88
N GLU A 28 11.17 3.45 -12.17
CA GLU A 28 11.31 2.17 -11.47
C GLU A 28 10.55 1.00 -12.14
N LEU A 29 9.41 1.28 -12.80
CA LEU A 29 8.59 0.26 -13.47
C LEU A 29 9.12 -0.03 -14.88
N THR A 30 10.12 -0.87 -14.98
CA THR A 30 10.74 -1.24 -16.26
C THR A 30 10.01 -2.39 -16.98
N GLU A 31 9.42 -3.33 -16.22
CA GLU A 31 8.65 -4.47 -16.74
C GLU A 31 7.16 -4.23 -16.54
N ARG A 32 6.37 -4.34 -17.61
CA ARG A 32 4.93 -4.04 -17.63
C ARG A 32 4.14 -5.02 -18.51
N LYS A 33 4.40 -6.32 -18.36
CA LYS A 33 3.62 -7.35 -19.07
C LYS A 33 2.28 -7.58 -18.38
N SER A 34 2.28 -7.55 -17.04
CA SER A 34 1.07 -7.81 -16.26
C SER A 34 1.07 -7.05 -14.93
N ILE A 35 -0.12 -6.54 -14.58
CA ILE A 35 -0.44 -6.05 -13.24
C ILE A 35 -1.62 -6.84 -12.68
N VAL A 36 -1.53 -7.21 -11.42
CA VAL A 36 -2.56 -7.93 -10.70
C VAL A 36 -3.03 -7.09 -9.52
N PHE A 37 -4.30 -6.75 -9.52
CA PHE A 37 -4.94 -6.04 -8.43
C PHE A 37 -5.51 -7.03 -7.43
N ILE A 38 -5.36 -6.79 -6.12
CA ILE A 38 -5.96 -7.60 -5.05
C ILE A 38 -6.89 -6.69 -4.26
N THR A 39 -8.18 -6.97 -4.31
CA THR A 39 -9.18 -6.10 -3.70
C THR A 39 -9.20 -6.17 -2.18
N ALA A 40 -9.63 -5.07 -1.54
CA ALA A 40 -10.01 -5.01 -0.13
C ALA A 40 -11.53 -5.20 0.10
N CYS A 41 -12.32 -5.31 -0.98
CA CYS A 41 -13.77 -5.56 -0.96
C CYS A 41 -14.11 -6.87 -1.71
N PRO A 42 -13.82 -8.06 -1.17
CA PRO A 42 -13.84 -9.32 -1.93
C PRO A 42 -15.15 -9.65 -2.62
N LEU A 43 -16.28 -9.14 -2.13
CA LEU A 43 -17.63 -9.47 -2.62
C LEU A 43 -18.26 -8.37 -3.49
N ASP A 44 -17.64 -7.21 -3.61
CA ASP A 44 -18.16 -6.09 -4.42
C ASP A 44 -17.63 -6.16 -5.85
N TYR A 45 -18.16 -7.10 -6.62
CA TYR A 45 -17.60 -7.46 -7.92
C TYR A 45 -17.64 -6.33 -8.95
N ALA A 46 -18.75 -5.58 -9.01
CA ALA A 46 -18.90 -4.48 -9.97
C ALA A 46 -17.89 -3.37 -9.65
N GLN A 47 -17.79 -2.96 -8.38
CA GLN A 47 -16.85 -1.95 -7.95
C GLN A 47 -15.39 -2.43 -8.15
N ASN A 48 -15.10 -3.70 -7.88
CA ASN A 48 -13.77 -4.25 -8.10
C ASN A 48 -13.34 -4.20 -9.58
N ASP A 49 -14.28 -4.48 -10.49
CA ASP A 49 -14.01 -4.40 -11.93
C ASP A 49 -13.78 -2.94 -12.36
N ASP A 50 -14.63 -2.00 -11.90
CA ASP A 50 -14.51 -0.56 -12.18
C ASP A 50 -13.22 0.03 -11.58
N ASP A 51 -12.90 -0.28 -10.32
CA ASP A 51 -11.68 0.19 -9.66
C ASP A 51 -10.42 -0.38 -10.34
N CYS A 52 -10.46 -1.65 -10.76
CA CYS A 52 -9.35 -2.28 -11.50
C CYS A 52 -9.08 -1.56 -12.80
N GLU A 53 -10.13 -1.22 -13.56
CA GLU A 53 -10.01 -0.49 -14.83
C GLU A 53 -9.52 0.94 -14.58
N GLY A 54 -10.13 1.67 -13.63
CA GLY A 54 -9.72 3.04 -13.30
C GLY A 54 -8.27 3.13 -12.83
N MET A 55 -7.82 2.19 -11.99
CA MET A 55 -6.42 2.15 -11.57
C MET A 55 -5.48 1.83 -12.74
N TYR A 56 -5.87 0.92 -13.63
CA TYR A 56 -5.10 0.64 -14.85
C TYR A 56 -5.00 1.87 -15.75
N GLU A 57 -6.08 2.62 -15.93
CA GLU A 57 -6.10 3.86 -16.72
C GLU A 57 -5.15 4.91 -16.14
N MET A 58 -5.07 5.06 -14.81
CA MET A 58 -4.12 5.97 -14.16
C MET A 58 -2.66 5.66 -14.56
N PHE A 59 -2.28 4.38 -14.66
CA PHE A 59 -0.95 4.02 -15.16
C PHE A 59 -0.79 4.31 -16.65
N ALA A 60 -1.80 3.99 -17.47
CA ALA A 60 -1.76 4.19 -18.91
C ALA A 60 -1.62 5.68 -19.28
N GLU A 61 -2.33 6.58 -18.60
CA GLU A 61 -2.24 8.03 -18.75
C GLU A 61 -0.82 8.57 -18.50
N GLN A 62 -0.06 7.93 -17.63
CA GLN A 62 1.33 8.29 -17.34
C GLN A 62 2.35 7.65 -18.30
N GLY A 63 1.87 7.00 -19.37
CA GLY A 63 2.73 6.28 -20.31
C GLY A 63 3.28 4.97 -19.78
N LEU A 64 2.59 4.39 -18.80
CA LEU A 64 2.94 3.13 -18.13
C LEU A 64 1.88 2.02 -18.36
N PRO A 65 1.39 1.79 -19.59
CA PRO A 65 0.38 0.77 -19.82
C PRO A 65 0.96 -0.62 -19.56
N PHE A 66 0.19 -1.45 -18.89
CA PHE A 66 0.45 -2.88 -18.79
C PHE A 66 -0.24 -3.62 -19.94
N ARG A 67 0.36 -4.72 -20.42
CA ARG A 67 -0.25 -5.51 -21.51
C ARG A 67 -1.46 -6.32 -21.04
N LYS A 68 -1.51 -6.66 -19.74
CA LYS A 68 -2.59 -7.41 -19.10
C LYS A 68 -2.82 -6.85 -17.71
N HIS A 69 -4.06 -6.75 -17.33
CA HIS A 69 -4.49 -6.44 -15.96
C HIS A 69 -5.66 -7.32 -15.56
N CYS A 70 -5.81 -7.58 -14.29
CA CYS A 70 -6.94 -8.32 -13.72
C CYS A 70 -7.04 -8.06 -12.23
N VAL A 71 -8.24 -8.27 -11.68
CA VAL A 71 -8.49 -8.22 -10.24
C VAL A 71 -8.64 -9.63 -9.68
N ILE A 72 -8.06 -9.86 -8.50
CA ILE A 72 -8.30 -11.03 -7.64
C ILE A 72 -9.33 -10.62 -6.60
N ASP A 73 -10.47 -11.29 -6.62
CA ASP A 73 -11.55 -11.18 -5.65
C ASP A 73 -12.15 -12.56 -5.33
N GLN A 74 -13.32 -12.61 -4.71
CA GLN A 74 -13.93 -13.87 -4.31
C GLN A 74 -14.25 -14.78 -5.50
N ARG A 75 -14.49 -14.25 -6.72
CA ARG A 75 -14.74 -15.02 -7.95
C ARG A 75 -13.53 -15.81 -8.43
N THR A 76 -12.32 -15.37 -8.05
CA THR A 76 -11.07 -15.93 -8.57
C THR A 76 -10.76 -17.26 -7.87
N GLU A 77 -10.62 -18.34 -8.62
CA GLU A 77 -10.19 -19.63 -8.09
C GLU A 77 -8.78 -19.55 -7.47
N ALA A 78 -8.55 -20.21 -6.32
CA ALA A 78 -7.31 -20.15 -5.58
C ALA A 78 -6.07 -20.52 -6.43
N SER A 79 -6.18 -21.57 -7.26
CA SER A 79 -5.11 -21.99 -8.15
C SER A 79 -4.78 -20.97 -9.26
N VAL A 80 -5.80 -20.21 -9.68
CA VAL A 80 -5.65 -19.12 -10.66
C VAL A 80 -5.02 -17.91 -9.99
N ALA A 81 -5.53 -17.51 -8.83
CA ALA A 81 -5.01 -16.39 -8.06
C ALA A 81 -3.50 -16.55 -7.76
N LYS A 82 -3.11 -17.73 -7.29
CA LYS A 82 -1.70 -18.03 -7.02
C LYS A 82 -0.82 -17.88 -8.27
N LYS A 83 -1.25 -18.42 -9.42
CA LYS A 83 -0.51 -18.31 -10.69
C LYS A 83 -0.43 -16.87 -11.18
N LEU A 84 -1.48 -16.07 -10.99
CA LEU A 84 -1.47 -14.65 -11.35
C LEU A 84 -0.42 -13.91 -10.54
N VAL A 85 -0.38 -14.10 -9.22
CA VAL A 85 0.62 -13.49 -8.33
C VAL A 85 2.04 -13.94 -8.66
N GLU A 86 2.28 -15.23 -8.90
CA GLU A 86 3.61 -15.79 -9.24
C GLU A 86 4.18 -15.23 -10.55
N ASN A 87 3.33 -14.82 -11.49
CA ASN A 87 3.76 -14.38 -12.82
C ASN A 87 3.55 -12.86 -13.06
N ALA A 88 3.15 -12.10 -12.06
CA ALA A 88 2.95 -10.67 -12.19
C ALA A 88 4.28 -9.91 -12.24
N ASP A 89 4.36 -8.86 -13.06
CA ASP A 89 5.44 -7.87 -12.98
C ASP A 89 5.13 -6.80 -11.93
N CYS A 90 3.83 -6.56 -11.68
CA CYS A 90 3.35 -5.65 -10.65
C CYS A 90 2.16 -6.26 -9.91
N ILE A 91 2.12 -6.12 -8.59
CA ILE A 91 1.02 -6.51 -7.72
C ILE A 91 0.54 -5.26 -7.00
N PHE A 92 -0.75 -4.98 -7.09
CA PHE A 92 -1.36 -3.80 -6.50
C PHE A 92 -2.42 -4.20 -5.46
N LEU A 93 -2.14 -3.95 -4.19
CA LEU A 93 -3.08 -4.11 -3.09
C LEU A 93 -4.02 -2.91 -3.08
N MET A 94 -5.28 -3.10 -3.43
CA MET A 94 -6.27 -2.03 -3.55
C MET A 94 -6.73 -1.53 -2.18
N GLY A 95 -7.34 -0.35 -2.18
CA GLY A 95 -8.04 0.22 -1.03
C GLY A 95 -9.54 -0.09 -1.05
N GLY A 96 -10.32 0.75 -0.37
CA GLY A 96 -11.78 0.78 -0.44
C GLY A 96 -12.52 -0.08 0.60
N GLY A 97 -11.84 -1.04 1.24
CA GLY A 97 -12.44 -1.93 2.24
C GLY A 97 -11.62 -2.05 3.52
N ALA A 98 -12.01 -2.99 4.37
CA ALA A 98 -11.28 -3.29 5.59
C ALA A 98 -9.95 -4.00 5.30
N CYS A 99 -8.91 -3.63 6.05
CA CYS A 99 -7.61 -4.32 5.98
C CYS A 99 -7.73 -5.83 6.21
N ALA A 100 -8.56 -6.24 7.16
CA ALA A 100 -8.78 -7.63 7.52
C ALA A 100 -9.36 -8.46 6.36
N ASP A 101 -10.28 -7.90 5.57
CA ASP A 101 -10.93 -8.59 4.46
C ASP A 101 -9.94 -8.90 3.33
N GLN A 102 -9.06 -7.96 3.01
CA GLN A 102 -8.00 -8.19 2.02
C GLN A 102 -7.01 -9.28 2.48
N LEU A 103 -6.60 -9.25 3.76
CA LEU A 103 -5.71 -10.27 4.32
C LEU A 103 -6.40 -11.65 4.37
N ALA A 104 -7.70 -11.69 4.66
CA ALA A 104 -8.50 -12.90 4.63
C ALA A 104 -8.58 -13.49 3.21
N LEU A 105 -8.84 -12.65 2.20
CA LEU A 105 -8.85 -13.03 0.79
C LEU A 105 -7.49 -13.63 0.38
N ILE A 106 -6.38 -12.92 0.65
CA ILE A 106 -5.03 -13.39 0.33
C ILE A 106 -4.75 -14.75 0.95
N ARG A 107 -5.18 -14.98 2.19
CA ARG A 107 -5.03 -16.25 2.90
C ARG A 107 -5.90 -17.34 2.28
N GLU A 108 -7.18 -17.05 2.03
CA GLU A 108 -8.14 -17.99 1.43
C GLU A 108 -7.69 -18.46 0.04
N LYS A 109 -7.18 -17.54 -0.77
CA LYS A 109 -6.65 -17.86 -2.11
C LYS A 109 -5.28 -18.53 -2.08
N GLY A 110 -4.65 -18.69 -0.90
CA GLY A 110 -3.32 -19.31 -0.76
C GLY A 110 -2.20 -18.51 -1.44
N CYS A 111 -2.40 -17.20 -1.58
CA CYS A 111 -1.45 -16.33 -2.32
C CYS A 111 -0.33 -15.75 -1.43
N ARG A 112 -0.41 -15.91 -0.11
CA ARG A 112 0.48 -15.19 0.82
C ARG A 112 1.96 -15.48 0.56
N GLU A 113 2.33 -16.75 0.44
CA GLU A 113 3.72 -17.15 0.18
C GLU A 113 4.18 -16.65 -1.18
N ALA A 114 3.37 -16.87 -2.23
CA ALA A 114 3.68 -16.42 -3.59
C ALA A 114 3.88 -14.89 -3.63
N LEU A 115 3.05 -14.14 -2.92
CA LEU A 115 3.15 -12.69 -2.80
C LEU A 115 4.44 -12.25 -2.10
N LEU A 116 4.81 -12.90 -0.99
CA LEU A 116 6.02 -12.57 -0.22
C LEU A 116 7.32 -12.97 -0.91
N GLU A 117 7.30 -14.01 -1.75
CA GLU A 117 8.44 -14.51 -2.51
C GLU A 117 8.57 -13.86 -3.90
N SER A 118 7.54 -13.13 -4.33
CA SER A 118 7.52 -12.47 -5.64
C SER A 118 8.63 -11.44 -5.78
N HIS A 119 9.17 -11.36 -7.00
CA HIS A 119 10.08 -10.27 -7.43
C HIS A 119 9.35 -9.10 -8.10
N ALA A 120 8.03 -9.17 -8.22
CA ALA A 120 7.21 -8.11 -8.76
C ALA A 120 7.38 -6.79 -7.98
N ALA A 121 7.13 -5.67 -8.62
CA ALA A 121 6.86 -4.45 -7.91
C ALA A 121 5.57 -4.63 -7.08
N VAL A 122 5.57 -4.24 -5.80
CA VAL A 122 4.39 -4.35 -4.95
C VAL A 122 3.95 -2.98 -4.49
N PHE A 123 2.73 -2.64 -4.80
CA PHE A 123 2.12 -1.36 -4.46
C PHE A 123 0.92 -1.58 -3.55
N GLY A 124 0.66 -0.60 -2.70
CA GLY A 124 -0.54 -0.55 -1.89
C GLY A 124 -1.19 0.81 -1.98
N LEU A 125 -2.51 0.85 -1.88
CA LEU A 125 -3.33 2.04 -1.78
C LEU A 125 -4.23 1.94 -0.54
N SER A 126 -4.23 2.96 0.31
CA SER A 126 -5.11 3.04 1.48
C SER A 126 -5.02 1.76 2.35
N ALA A 127 -6.09 0.96 2.47
CA ALA A 127 -6.08 -0.32 3.19
C ALA A 127 -4.98 -1.26 2.69
N GLY A 128 -4.74 -1.32 1.38
CA GLY A 128 -3.64 -2.09 0.79
C GLY A 128 -2.27 -1.61 1.26
N SER A 129 -2.07 -0.30 1.39
CA SER A 129 -0.85 0.29 1.96
C SER A 129 -0.65 -0.09 3.42
N MET A 130 -1.71 -0.01 4.21
CA MET A 130 -1.69 -0.41 5.62
C MET A 130 -1.31 -1.88 5.75
N ASN A 131 -1.85 -2.75 4.89
CA ASN A 131 -1.54 -4.18 4.88
C ASN A 131 -0.11 -4.52 4.45
N MET A 132 0.61 -3.62 3.77
CA MET A 132 2.03 -3.83 3.46
C MET A 132 2.91 -3.80 4.70
N ALA A 133 2.49 -3.16 5.77
CA ALA A 133 3.24 -3.08 7.02
C ALA A 133 3.40 -4.44 7.71
N ARG A 134 4.44 -4.58 8.53
CA ARG A 134 4.57 -5.71 9.44
C ARG A 134 3.49 -5.67 10.52
N ILE A 135 3.24 -4.48 11.06
CA ILE A 135 2.16 -4.23 12.03
C ILE A 135 1.22 -3.20 11.43
N THR A 136 -0.03 -3.56 11.35
CA THR A 136 -1.14 -2.75 10.84
C THR A 136 -2.07 -2.38 11.98
N VAL A 137 -2.67 -1.20 11.91
CA VAL A 137 -3.75 -0.77 12.81
C VAL A 137 -4.88 -0.23 11.96
N ASP A 138 -6.01 -0.91 11.94
CA ASP A 138 -7.18 -0.40 11.24
C ASP A 138 -7.95 0.53 12.18
N PHE A 139 -7.79 1.84 11.97
CA PHE A 139 -8.42 2.85 12.80
C PHE A 139 -9.93 3.00 12.57
N SER A 140 -10.46 2.44 11.50
CA SER A 140 -11.91 2.38 11.24
C SER A 140 -12.60 1.28 12.06
N GLU A 141 -11.82 0.31 12.54
CA GLU A 141 -12.25 -0.85 13.28
C GLU A 141 -11.88 -0.75 14.79
N SER A 142 -11.25 -1.78 15.31
CA SER A 142 -10.99 -1.95 16.74
C SER A 142 -9.84 -1.11 17.28
N MET A 143 -8.98 -0.54 16.44
CA MET A 143 -7.68 0.07 16.81
C MET A 143 -6.65 -0.93 17.38
N GLU A 144 -6.98 -2.21 17.45
CA GLU A 144 -6.04 -3.23 17.89
C GLU A 144 -5.02 -3.52 16.78
N PRO A 145 -3.72 -3.52 17.10
CA PRO A 145 -2.71 -3.86 16.10
C PRO A 145 -2.76 -5.33 15.72
N PHE A 146 -2.54 -5.62 14.45
CA PHE A 146 -2.45 -6.98 13.93
C PHE A 146 -1.34 -7.11 12.88
N ASP A 147 -0.97 -8.35 12.57
CA ASP A 147 0.08 -8.64 11.60
C ASP A 147 -0.42 -8.39 10.18
N GLY A 148 0.26 -7.50 9.45
CA GLY A 148 0.10 -7.34 8.02
C GLY A 148 0.97 -8.32 7.22
N LEU A 149 1.30 -7.94 5.99
CA LEU A 149 2.10 -8.76 5.08
C LEU A 149 3.61 -8.70 5.36
N GLY A 150 4.08 -7.62 6.00
CA GLY A 150 5.49 -7.48 6.37
C GLY A 150 6.41 -7.11 5.19
N PHE A 151 5.91 -6.44 4.17
CA PHE A 151 6.74 -5.86 3.12
C PHE A 151 7.60 -4.72 3.64
N THR A 152 7.07 -3.96 4.58
CA THR A 152 7.73 -2.80 5.19
C THR A 152 7.50 -2.76 6.70
N ASN A 153 8.34 -2.01 7.41
CA ASN A 153 8.13 -1.66 8.82
C ASN A 153 7.41 -0.32 9.01
N LEU A 154 6.94 0.30 7.92
CA LEU A 154 6.20 1.56 7.99
C LEU A 154 4.74 1.26 8.38
N THR A 155 4.35 1.50 9.63
CA THR A 155 2.94 1.56 10.00
C THR A 155 2.38 2.88 9.51
N VAL A 156 1.42 2.85 8.59
CA VAL A 156 0.86 4.05 7.96
C VAL A 156 -0.59 4.28 8.36
N SER A 157 -0.99 5.54 8.43
CA SER A 157 -2.38 6.01 8.50
C SER A 157 -2.64 6.83 7.23
N CYS A 158 -3.44 6.30 6.33
CA CYS A 158 -3.77 6.92 5.06
C CYS A 158 -4.90 7.95 5.19
N HIS A 159 -5.03 8.82 4.17
CA HIS A 159 -6.04 9.89 4.11
C HIS A 159 -5.97 10.84 5.31
N HIS A 160 -4.75 11.17 5.76
CA HIS A 160 -4.59 12.10 6.86
C HIS A 160 -5.06 13.50 6.45
N ASP A 161 -6.05 14.00 7.15
CA ASP A 161 -6.55 15.37 7.01
C ASP A 161 -6.61 16.00 8.41
N PRO A 162 -5.83 17.04 8.68
CA PRO A 162 -5.89 17.75 9.98
C PRO A 162 -7.27 18.38 10.26
N ALA A 163 -8.11 18.60 9.25
CA ALA A 163 -9.47 19.09 9.41
C ALA A 163 -10.48 18.00 9.79
N ASP A 164 -10.18 16.73 9.49
CA ASP A 164 -10.96 15.58 9.96
C ASP A 164 -10.55 15.23 11.39
N THR A 165 -11.23 15.84 12.38
CA THR A 165 -10.93 15.68 13.80
C THR A 165 -10.98 14.21 14.23
N TRP A 166 -11.94 13.42 13.71
CA TRP A 166 -12.08 12.02 14.08
C TRP A 166 -10.87 11.21 13.64
N ARG A 167 -10.47 11.33 12.38
CA ARG A 167 -9.31 10.64 11.80
C ARG A 167 -8.01 11.10 12.45
N TYR A 168 -7.88 12.40 12.67
CA TYR A 168 -6.73 13.00 13.33
C TYR A 168 -6.50 12.40 14.72
N GLU A 169 -7.53 12.41 15.60
CA GLU A 169 -7.43 11.86 16.95
C GLU A 169 -7.10 10.35 16.94
N ARG A 170 -7.68 9.59 16.04
CA ARG A 170 -7.37 8.15 15.93
C ARG A 170 -5.93 7.92 15.47
N THR A 171 -5.42 8.73 14.56
CA THR A 171 -4.00 8.68 14.15
C THR A 171 -3.07 8.96 15.34
N LEU A 172 -3.41 9.93 16.19
CA LEU A 172 -2.65 10.18 17.42
C LEU A 172 -2.67 8.98 18.37
N LEU A 173 -3.83 8.37 18.58
CA LEU A 173 -3.97 7.16 19.40
C LEU A 173 -3.15 5.99 18.84
N MET A 174 -3.15 5.77 17.52
CA MET A 174 -2.32 4.75 16.87
C MET A 174 -0.84 4.90 17.21
N SER A 175 -0.37 6.13 17.44
CA SER A 175 1.05 6.42 17.66
C SER A 175 1.54 6.16 19.08
N GLU A 176 0.66 5.78 20.00
CA GLU A 176 1.05 5.45 21.38
C GLU A 176 1.92 4.18 21.41
N GLY A 177 3.18 4.33 21.81
CA GLY A 177 4.15 3.24 21.89
C GLY A 177 4.71 2.74 20.54
N ARG A 178 4.42 3.44 19.43
CA ARG A 178 4.96 3.14 18.10
C ARG A 178 5.07 4.37 17.23
N VAL A 179 5.86 4.28 16.16
CA VAL A 179 5.88 5.30 15.11
C VAL A 179 4.80 4.97 14.09
N VAL A 180 4.00 5.97 13.74
CA VAL A 180 3.01 5.93 12.66
C VAL A 180 3.34 7.02 11.65
N TYR A 181 3.17 6.74 10.39
CA TYR A 181 3.31 7.73 9.32
C TYR A 181 1.92 8.11 8.82
N ALA A 182 1.49 9.32 9.16
CA ALA A 182 0.24 9.87 8.69
C ALA A 182 0.44 10.48 7.29
N MET A 183 -0.27 9.97 6.32
CA MET A 183 -0.10 10.28 4.90
C MET A 183 -1.32 11.05 4.39
N GLU A 184 -1.12 12.29 3.95
CA GLU A 184 -2.16 13.05 3.24
C GLU A 184 -2.38 12.43 1.85
N ASP A 185 -3.53 12.65 1.24
CA ASP A 185 -3.76 12.19 -0.12
C ASP A 185 -2.75 12.79 -1.10
N MET A 186 -2.51 12.14 -2.21
CA MET A 186 -1.44 12.44 -3.17
C MET A 186 -0.03 12.29 -2.60
N SER A 187 0.13 11.54 -1.50
CA SER A 187 1.44 11.22 -0.94
C SER A 187 1.81 9.74 -1.09
N ALA A 188 3.09 9.46 -1.06
CA ALA A 188 3.65 8.12 -1.24
C ALA A 188 4.95 7.91 -0.46
N PHE A 189 5.22 6.66 -0.08
CA PHE A 189 6.57 6.17 0.16
C PHE A 189 7.00 5.26 -0.99
N PHE A 190 8.21 5.46 -1.47
CA PHE A 190 8.90 4.57 -2.40
C PHE A 190 10.05 3.87 -1.71
N ILE A 191 10.13 2.55 -1.86
CA ILE A 191 11.11 1.74 -1.15
C ILE A 191 11.84 0.86 -2.17
N LYS A 192 13.17 0.99 -2.26
CA LYS A 192 14.04 0.17 -3.10
C LYS A 192 15.43 0.06 -2.51
N GLY A 193 15.98 -1.15 -2.46
CA GLY A 193 17.36 -1.35 -1.98
C GLY A 193 17.58 -0.85 -0.54
N GLY A 194 16.56 -0.91 0.32
CA GLY A 194 16.62 -0.41 1.69
C GLY A 194 16.49 1.10 1.84
N LYS A 195 16.44 1.86 0.75
CA LYS A 195 16.18 3.30 0.76
C LYS A 195 14.67 3.55 0.78
N ILE A 196 14.27 4.57 1.54
CA ILE A 196 12.88 5.01 1.67
C ILE A 196 12.84 6.49 1.30
N ASP A 197 12.09 6.82 0.26
CA ASP A 197 11.84 8.20 -0.17
C ASP A 197 10.36 8.52 0.04
N ALA A 198 10.06 9.68 0.59
CA ALA A 198 8.70 10.19 0.75
C ALA A 198 8.41 11.25 -0.31
N VAL A 199 7.20 11.19 -0.87
CA VAL A 199 6.65 12.17 -1.82
C VAL A 199 5.34 12.70 -1.26
N GLY A 200 5.07 14.01 -1.46
CA GLY A 200 3.90 14.68 -0.91
C GLY A 200 4.01 14.91 0.59
N ARG A 201 2.87 15.11 1.26
CA ARG A 201 2.84 15.46 2.67
C ARG A 201 2.69 14.23 3.55
N VAL A 202 3.74 13.94 4.29
CA VAL A 202 3.79 12.82 5.24
C VAL A 202 4.27 13.32 6.59
N TRP A 203 3.56 12.92 7.64
CA TRP A 203 3.85 13.26 9.02
C TRP A 203 4.36 12.03 9.76
N ARG A 204 5.45 12.17 10.49
CA ARG A 204 5.87 11.18 11.48
C ARG A 204 5.15 11.49 12.78
N VAL A 205 4.43 10.53 13.30
CA VAL A 205 3.65 10.63 14.53
C VAL A 205 4.19 9.62 15.53
N GLU A 206 4.56 10.07 16.70
CA GLU A 206 5.07 9.23 17.78
C GLU A 206 4.63 9.78 19.12
N ASN A 207 4.02 8.94 19.96
CA ASN A 207 3.51 9.33 21.28
C ASN A 207 2.61 10.58 21.21
N ARG A 208 1.73 10.65 20.19
CA ARG A 208 0.77 11.73 19.90
C ARG A 208 1.40 13.05 19.44
N GLU A 209 2.70 13.08 19.13
CA GLU A 209 3.38 14.24 18.58
C GLU A 209 3.57 14.09 17.07
N LEU A 210 3.12 15.09 16.29
CA LEU A 210 3.28 15.13 14.84
C LEU A 210 4.50 15.97 14.45
N ARG A 211 5.27 15.42 13.51
CA ARG A 211 6.37 16.11 12.86
C ARG A 211 6.28 15.89 11.35
N LEU A 212 6.16 16.97 10.58
CA LEU A 212 6.22 16.89 9.13
C LEU A 212 7.59 16.33 8.69
N LEU A 213 7.58 15.32 7.85
CA LEU A 213 8.78 14.88 7.15
C LEU A 213 9.06 15.91 6.06
N THR A 214 10.29 16.44 6.04
CA THR A 214 10.70 17.37 4.97
C THR A 214 10.71 16.66 3.64
N GLU A 215 10.16 17.29 2.60
CA GLU A 215 10.24 16.82 1.22
C GLU A 215 11.68 16.44 0.87
N GLY A 216 11.89 15.18 0.41
CA GLY A 216 13.22 14.67 0.06
C GLY A 216 14.10 14.18 1.22
N GLY A 217 13.57 14.10 2.43
CA GLY A 217 14.32 13.57 3.58
C GLY A 217 14.36 12.04 3.58
N VAL A 218 15.53 11.45 3.38
CA VAL A 218 15.78 10.01 3.59
C VAL A 218 15.64 9.73 5.08
N GLY A 219 14.51 9.16 5.48
CA GLY A 219 14.35 8.64 6.84
C GLY A 219 15.12 7.33 6.97
N GLU A 220 16.21 7.32 7.73
CA GLU A 220 16.83 6.05 8.09
C GLU A 220 15.83 5.20 8.89
N PRO A 221 15.66 3.90 8.54
CA PRO A 221 14.87 3.01 9.36
C PRO A 221 15.55 2.87 10.72
N GLN A 222 14.92 3.34 11.77
CA GLN A 222 15.37 3.03 13.13
C GLN A 222 15.29 1.51 13.32
N GLN A 223 16.45 0.88 13.37
CA GLN A 223 16.59 -0.49 13.85
C GLN A 223 16.03 -0.55 15.26
N ASP A 224 15.04 -1.39 15.44
CA ASP A 224 14.42 -1.70 16.74
C ASP A 224 15.52 -2.21 17.70
N ARG A 225 16.02 -1.32 18.55
CA ARG A 225 16.96 -1.67 19.64
C ARG A 225 16.17 -2.21 20.82
N ARG A 226 15.52 -3.34 20.64
CA ARG A 226 15.08 -4.19 21.75
C ARG A 226 15.64 -5.59 21.57
N ARG A 227 16.93 -5.72 21.90
CA ARG A 227 17.48 -6.97 22.44
C ARG A 227 17.70 -6.70 23.92
N GLY A 228 16.99 -7.44 24.75
CA GLY A 228 17.10 -7.52 26.18
C GLY A 228 16.05 -8.46 26.68
#